data_2e33d143110460d26cc0139b93b5d661
#
_entry.id   2e33d143110460d26cc0139b93b5d661
#
_cell.length_a   1.000
_cell.length_b   1.000
_cell.length_c   1.000
_cell.angle_alpha   90.00
_cell.angle_beta   90.00
_cell.angle_gamma   90.00
#
_symmetry.space_group_name_H-M   'P 1'
#
loop_
_entity.id
_entity.type
_entity.pdbx_description
1 polymer ?
#
loop_
_entity_poly.entity_id
_entity_poly.type
_entity_poly.pdbx_seq_one_letter_code
_entity_poly.pdbx_strand_id
1 'polypeptide(L)'
;MHHNKIVISGANDLSFASLYGYRHRVGGAGAYAADNELVLKDTKNITVKSVEGFNRFAFHVPSDITEDDTMLYVRDDTRNIDLSGKTVDAYIPGSTSLPNRIRLLHTVNAEIHNDGTATMTVHEGISGTRHISVTTNRKELIVRGDTLTDAGGPVPEPSAPTPDTTPLPPGSTPPPPGSPPVVTPPSGIVTPPPTPPALPPETPYDGGFRLIGDHAKSLAETMAGSVAFIGSGMNLFTGLGMSSASIEAAAAEGFAPFAAMSGSSMRIATGSHVDLKGMNLAVGFSREVKRDDNRLIFGPIVEYGRGTYDSYVNAAHGDGSVRYIGAGGFIRQEQKDGMFYEGSLRAGRSNMDYSATLNVGGTPRHTSYDTRANYIGAHLGVGQSTTMKDGGKQEVYVRYFYTRQNGTDATLSTGDRYSFSAVDSHVLRTGARWMHPQKGGSLIVGASVQYEFGGDASATYHRAGGMSYTSPSPSLKGVSASVELGWKTQMSANSTADLSIEGWTGKQRGVNFRAGFAWQF
;
A
#
# COMPACT_ATOMS: atom_id res chain seq x y z
N MET A 1 3.50 36.63 14.67
CA MET A 1 4.45 36.23 13.65
C MET A 1 3.78 36.44 12.30
N HIS A 2 4.37 37.25 11.43
CA HIS A 2 3.82 37.49 10.09
C HIS A 2 4.66 36.69 9.10
N HIS A 3 4.08 35.64 8.53
CA HIS A 3 4.66 34.90 7.40
C HIS A 3 4.31 35.67 6.12
N ASN A 4 5.29 36.27 5.48
CA ASN A 4 5.11 36.82 4.15
C ASN A 4 5.58 35.78 3.14
N LYS A 5 4.71 35.44 2.21
CA LYS A 5 5.01 34.50 1.14
C LYS A 5 4.80 35.18 -0.21
N ILE A 6 5.85 35.23 -1.03
CA ILE A 6 5.76 35.66 -2.41
C ILE A 6 5.88 34.42 -3.29
N VAL A 7 4.90 34.21 -4.17
CA VAL A 7 4.88 33.11 -5.14
C VAL A 7 4.94 33.71 -6.53
N ILE A 8 5.93 33.29 -7.32
CA ILE A 8 6.07 33.63 -8.73
C ILE A 8 5.76 32.38 -9.55
N SER A 9 4.74 32.46 -10.41
CA SER A 9 4.30 31.36 -11.26
C SER A 9 3.85 31.91 -12.60
N GLY A 10 4.43 31.39 -13.70
CA GLY A 10 4.04 31.77 -15.08
C GLY A 10 4.34 33.22 -15.48
N ALA A 11 5.18 33.94 -14.73
CA ALA A 11 5.59 35.30 -15.09
C ALA A 11 6.71 35.27 -16.15
N ASN A 12 6.68 36.21 -17.09
CA ASN A 12 7.69 36.27 -18.18
C ASN A 12 8.76 37.35 -17.93
N ASP A 13 8.40 38.49 -17.34
CA ASP A 13 9.33 39.59 -17.06
C ASP A 13 8.90 40.36 -15.80
N LEU A 14 9.78 40.44 -14.83
CA LEU A 14 9.65 41.22 -13.61
C LEU A 14 10.88 42.12 -13.41
N SER A 15 11.59 42.49 -14.49
CA SER A 15 12.90 43.15 -14.44
C SER A 15 12.94 44.49 -13.63
N PHE A 16 11.80 45.12 -13.45
CA PHE A 16 11.65 46.33 -12.63
C PHE A 16 11.18 46.06 -11.19
N ALA A 17 10.79 44.82 -10.89
CA ALA A 17 10.27 44.47 -9.58
C ALA A 17 11.38 44.20 -8.58
N SER A 18 11.27 44.81 -7.39
CA SER A 18 12.07 44.48 -6.23
C SER A 18 11.24 43.60 -5.30
N LEU A 19 11.75 42.44 -4.95
CA LEU A 19 11.08 41.45 -4.09
C LEU A 19 11.54 41.64 -2.66
N TYR A 20 10.61 41.99 -1.77
CA TYR A 20 10.88 42.19 -0.36
C TYR A 20 10.07 41.22 0.51
N GLY A 21 10.74 40.39 1.27
CA GLY A 21 10.12 39.56 2.31
C GLY A 21 9.60 40.41 3.47
N TYR A 22 10.32 41.50 3.80
CA TYR A 22 9.85 42.56 4.72
C TYR A 22 10.42 43.89 4.30
N ARG A 23 9.72 44.98 4.64
CA ARG A 23 10.21 46.38 4.48
C ARG A 23 10.47 46.96 5.86
N HIS A 24 11.69 47.39 6.12
CA HIS A 24 11.99 48.20 7.30
C HIS A 24 11.18 49.52 7.26
N ARG A 25 10.27 49.71 8.21
CA ARG A 25 9.81 51.04 8.55
C ARG A 25 10.85 51.68 9.48
N VAL A 26 11.33 52.85 9.13
CA VAL A 26 12.24 53.64 9.96
C VAL A 26 11.64 53.80 11.36
N GLY A 27 12.28 53.26 12.40
CA GLY A 27 11.93 53.55 13.78
C GLY A 27 11.62 52.38 14.72
N GLY A 28 12.22 51.21 14.55
CA GLY A 28 12.05 50.14 15.54
C GLY A 28 12.84 48.88 15.19
N ALA A 29 13.85 48.57 15.99
CA ALA A 29 14.48 47.26 16.00
C ALA A 29 13.49 46.25 16.60
N GLY A 30 12.65 45.68 15.78
CA GLY A 30 11.66 44.69 16.19
C GLY A 30 11.75 43.45 15.31
N ALA A 31 11.78 42.29 15.92
CA ALA A 31 11.86 40.93 15.40
C ALA A 31 10.76 40.56 14.36
N TYR A 32 10.71 41.23 13.22
CA TYR A 32 9.68 40.97 12.18
C TYR A 32 10.21 40.16 10.98
N ALA A 33 11.38 39.57 11.10
CA ALA A 33 12.07 38.89 10.00
C ALA A 33 11.97 37.35 10.04
N ALA A 34 11.08 36.80 10.84
CA ALA A 34 10.95 35.33 10.91
C ALA A 34 10.00 34.80 9.82
N ASP A 35 10.47 33.83 9.05
CA ASP A 35 9.70 32.98 8.14
C ASP A 35 9.14 33.63 6.85
N ASN A 36 9.84 34.63 6.28
CA ASN A 36 9.48 35.11 4.94
C ASN A 36 9.98 34.16 3.86
N GLU A 37 9.11 33.79 2.93
CA GLU A 37 9.37 32.77 1.90
C GLU A 37 9.24 33.37 0.50
N LEU A 38 10.23 33.08 -0.37
CA LEU A 38 10.17 33.32 -1.81
C LEU A 38 10.01 31.96 -2.52
N VAL A 39 8.94 31.80 -3.27
CA VAL A 39 8.61 30.57 -4.03
C VAL A 39 8.62 30.87 -5.51
N LEU A 40 9.43 30.14 -6.27
CA LEU A 40 9.36 30.08 -7.73
C LEU A 40 8.72 28.75 -8.11
N LYS A 41 7.60 28.80 -8.83
CA LYS A 41 6.82 27.61 -9.14
C LYS A 41 6.72 27.40 -10.64
N ASP A 42 7.29 26.29 -11.13
CA ASP A 42 7.19 25.84 -12.51
C ASP A 42 7.51 26.96 -13.53
N THR A 43 8.57 27.71 -13.24
CA THR A 43 8.98 28.88 -14.05
C THR A 43 10.49 28.94 -14.16
N LYS A 44 11.00 29.51 -15.25
CA LYS A 44 12.43 29.70 -15.54
C LYS A 44 12.66 31.02 -16.26
N ASN A 45 13.90 31.51 -16.21
CA ASN A 45 14.36 32.74 -16.85
C ASN A 45 13.61 34.00 -16.39
N ILE A 46 13.16 34.01 -15.12
CA ILE A 46 12.53 35.18 -14.52
C ILE A 46 13.60 36.17 -14.12
N THR A 47 13.46 37.41 -14.54
CA THR A 47 14.34 38.51 -14.15
C THR A 47 13.66 39.43 -13.15
N VAL A 48 14.33 39.75 -12.06
CA VAL A 48 13.89 40.75 -11.06
C VAL A 48 14.99 41.78 -10.83
N LYS A 49 14.62 42.94 -10.27
CA LYS A 49 15.59 43.98 -9.92
C LYS A 49 16.39 43.57 -8.67
N SER A 50 15.73 43.24 -7.57
CA SER A 50 16.37 42.85 -6.31
C SER A 50 15.56 41.86 -5.49
N VAL A 51 16.24 41.15 -4.58
CA VAL A 51 15.65 40.17 -3.65
C VAL A 51 16.19 40.42 -2.25
N GLU A 52 15.34 40.81 -1.28
CA GLU A 52 15.74 41.13 0.09
C GLU A 52 14.77 40.57 1.14
N GLY A 53 15.28 40.21 2.30
CA GLY A 53 14.46 39.94 3.49
C GLY A 53 13.72 38.61 3.52
N PHE A 54 14.19 37.59 2.77
CA PHE A 54 13.67 36.25 2.83
C PHE A 54 14.54 35.36 3.73
N ASN A 55 13.88 34.44 4.43
CA ASN A 55 14.50 33.38 5.25
C ASN A 55 14.47 32.02 4.59
N ARG A 56 13.50 31.82 3.70
CA ARG A 56 13.32 30.59 2.92
C ARG A 56 13.20 30.89 1.43
N PHE A 57 13.78 30.00 0.64
CA PHE A 57 13.69 30.00 -0.81
C PHE A 57 13.21 28.63 -1.25
N ALA A 58 12.14 28.57 -2.05
CA ALA A 58 11.59 27.33 -2.58
C ALA A 58 11.54 27.40 -4.12
N PHE A 59 12.28 26.52 -4.74
CA PHE A 59 12.40 26.42 -6.20
C PHE A 59 11.73 25.15 -6.71
N HIS A 60 10.56 25.28 -7.33
CA HIS A 60 9.93 24.17 -8.04
C HIS A 60 10.46 24.13 -9.46
N VAL A 61 11.40 23.24 -9.71
CA VAL A 61 12.15 23.14 -10.96
C VAL A 61 11.25 22.56 -12.05
N PRO A 62 11.07 23.24 -13.20
CA PRO A 62 10.29 22.72 -14.31
C PRO A 62 10.96 21.47 -14.92
N SER A 63 10.16 20.55 -15.45
CA SER A 63 10.67 19.31 -16.06
C SER A 63 11.44 19.55 -17.38
N ASP A 64 11.27 20.70 -18.00
CA ASP A 64 11.90 21.12 -19.26
C ASP A 64 13.08 22.09 -19.05
N ILE A 65 13.62 22.18 -17.82
CA ILE A 65 14.80 23.01 -17.53
C ILE A 65 16.04 22.47 -18.24
N THR A 66 16.86 23.36 -18.78
CA THR A 66 18.13 23.04 -19.46
C THR A 66 19.33 23.63 -18.71
N GLU A 67 20.55 23.28 -19.10
CA GLU A 67 21.78 23.84 -18.52
C GLU A 67 21.93 25.35 -18.73
N ASP A 68 21.31 25.88 -19.78
CA ASP A 68 21.33 27.30 -20.12
C ASP A 68 20.29 28.11 -19.34
N ASP A 69 19.28 27.47 -18.80
CA ASP A 69 18.23 28.14 -18.06
C ASP A 69 18.68 28.52 -16.64
N THR A 70 18.04 29.58 -16.12
CA THR A 70 18.15 30.01 -14.72
C THR A 70 16.75 30.26 -14.19
N MET A 71 16.41 29.78 -13.00
CA MET A 71 15.07 30.02 -12.48
C MET A 71 14.85 31.50 -12.14
N LEU A 72 15.83 32.16 -11.49
CA LEU A 72 15.74 33.56 -11.09
C LEU A 72 17.02 34.34 -11.38
N TYR A 73 16.92 35.37 -12.22
CA TYR A 73 17.96 36.39 -12.42
C TYR A 73 17.70 37.60 -11.54
N VAL A 74 18.73 38.06 -10.79
CA VAL A 74 18.71 39.31 -10.05
C VAL A 74 19.65 40.29 -10.73
N ARG A 75 19.07 41.32 -11.39
CA ARG A 75 19.77 42.11 -12.40
C ARG A 75 20.54 43.31 -11.86
N ASP A 76 19.88 44.14 -11.09
CA ASP A 76 20.38 45.50 -10.75
C ASP A 76 20.68 45.67 -9.26
N ASP A 77 20.74 44.61 -8.48
CA ASP A 77 21.03 44.73 -7.07
C ASP A 77 22.53 44.92 -6.86
N THR A 78 22.90 45.98 -6.14
CA THR A 78 24.27 46.23 -5.70
C THR A 78 24.56 45.67 -4.31
N ARG A 79 23.53 45.13 -3.65
CA ARG A 79 23.63 44.50 -2.33
C ARG A 79 23.76 42.99 -2.48
N ASN A 80 24.65 42.44 -1.71
CA ASN A 80 24.83 40.98 -1.68
C ASN A 80 23.57 40.27 -1.19
N ILE A 81 23.27 39.10 -1.80
CA ILE A 81 22.25 38.20 -1.33
C ILE A 81 22.88 37.28 -0.31
N ASP A 82 22.54 37.50 0.97
CA ASP A 82 23.06 36.69 2.07
C ASP A 82 22.15 35.49 2.32
N LEU A 83 22.69 34.28 2.08
CA LEU A 83 22.05 33.01 2.35
C LEU A 83 22.40 32.40 3.71
N SER A 84 23.30 33.02 4.47
CA SER A 84 23.74 32.52 5.79
C SER A 84 22.56 32.31 6.72
N GLY A 85 22.47 31.10 7.30
CA GLY A 85 21.34 30.67 8.14
C GLY A 85 19.99 30.54 7.43
N LYS A 86 19.94 30.60 6.09
CA LYS A 86 18.70 30.49 5.32
C LYS A 86 18.45 29.03 4.91
N THR A 87 17.18 28.73 4.61
CA THR A 87 16.76 27.44 4.09
C THR A 87 16.45 27.56 2.59
N VAL A 88 17.01 26.65 1.80
CA VAL A 88 16.75 26.52 0.37
C VAL A 88 16.12 25.17 0.12
N ASP A 89 14.91 25.15 -0.44
CA ASP A 89 14.22 23.94 -0.86
C ASP A 89 14.17 23.90 -2.40
N ALA A 90 14.68 22.82 -3.00
CA ALA A 90 14.59 22.59 -4.43
C ALA A 90 13.70 21.37 -4.68
N TYR A 91 12.58 21.56 -5.36
CA TYR A 91 11.64 20.52 -5.73
C TYR A 91 11.87 20.12 -7.19
N ILE A 92 12.40 18.94 -7.41
CA ILE A 92 12.68 18.41 -8.75
C ILE A 92 11.67 17.32 -9.10
N PRO A 93 11.34 17.11 -10.41
CA PRO A 93 10.50 15.99 -10.83
C PRO A 93 11.14 14.64 -10.47
N GLY A 94 10.33 13.67 -10.06
CA GLY A 94 10.80 12.33 -9.73
C GLY A 94 11.27 11.57 -10.97
N SER A 95 12.31 10.73 -10.82
CA SER A 95 12.84 9.83 -11.87
C SER A 95 13.13 10.50 -13.23
N THR A 96 13.26 11.81 -13.26
CA THR A 96 13.56 12.56 -14.48
C THR A 96 15.06 12.79 -14.59
N SER A 97 15.62 12.55 -15.77
CA SER A 97 17.00 12.94 -16.06
C SER A 97 17.06 14.47 -16.13
N LEU A 98 17.72 15.07 -15.17
CA LEU A 98 17.94 16.52 -15.12
C LEU A 98 19.31 16.87 -15.69
N PRO A 99 19.52 18.13 -16.12
CA PRO A 99 20.84 18.63 -16.49
C PRO A 99 21.85 18.46 -15.34
N ASN A 100 23.12 18.29 -15.68
CA ASN A 100 24.21 18.19 -14.68
C ASN A 100 24.34 19.44 -13.81
N ARG A 101 23.77 20.56 -14.25
CA ARG A 101 23.78 21.83 -13.54
C ARG A 101 22.45 22.53 -13.67
N ILE A 102 21.82 22.83 -12.53
CA ILE A 102 20.59 23.61 -12.48
C ILE A 102 20.88 24.91 -11.74
N ARG A 103 20.73 26.05 -12.41
CA ARG A 103 20.86 27.34 -11.78
C ARG A 103 19.54 27.78 -11.16
N LEU A 104 19.50 27.82 -9.84
CA LEU A 104 18.32 28.27 -9.10
C LEU A 104 18.26 29.80 -9.06
N LEU A 105 19.41 30.45 -8.84
CA LEU A 105 19.52 31.90 -8.77
C LEU A 105 20.84 32.36 -9.41
N HIS A 106 20.80 33.46 -10.15
CA HIS A 106 21.96 34.13 -10.72
C HIS A 106 21.89 35.63 -10.49
N THR A 107 23.01 36.22 -10.05
CA THR A 107 23.13 37.68 -9.86
C THR A 107 24.09 38.27 -10.87
N VAL A 108 23.75 39.45 -11.42
CA VAL A 108 24.60 40.16 -12.39
C VAL A 108 25.63 41.04 -11.65
N ASN A 109 25.18 41.95 -10.79
CA ASN A 109 26.01 42.93 -10.12
C ASN A 109 26.34 42.54 -8.66
N ALA A 110 25.38 42.01 -7.93
CA ALA A 110 25.54 41.56 -6.55
C ALA A 110 26.34 40.25 -6.44
N GLU A 111 26.75 39.91 -5.24
CA GLU A 111 27.30 38.60 -4.91
C GLU A 111 26.34 37.81 -4.01
N ILE A 112 26.39 36.50 -4.12
CA ILE A 112 25.71 35.60 -3.20
C ILE A 112 26.70 35.20 -2.13
N HIS A 113 26.39 35.57 -0.90
CA HIS A 113 27.18 35.24 0.29
C HIS A 113 26.57 34.05 1.03
N ASN A 114 27.41 33.14 1.52
CA ASN A 114 27.05 32.05 2.41
C ASN A 114 28.24 31.73 3.31
N ASP A 115 28.06 31.84 4.61
CA ASP A 115 29.06 31.53 5.63
C ASP A 115 29.16 30.01 5.93
N GLY A 116 28.47 29.17 5.19
CA GLY A 116 28.39 27.73 5.38
C GLY A 116 27.24 27.27 6.28
N THR A 117 26.42 28.17 6.79
CA THR A 117 25.26 27.84 7.65
C THR A 117 23.95 27.68 6.89
N ALA A 118 23.92 28.02 5.59
CA ALA A 118 22.75 27.77 4.74
C ALA A 118 22.55 26.25 4.53
N THR A 119 21.30 25.83 4.55
CA THR A 119 20.92 24.44 4.30
C THR A 119 20.11 24.33 3.01
N MET A 120 20.37 23.30 2.20
CA MET A 120 19.59 22.99 1.01
C MET A 120 18.99 21.59 1.12
N THR A 121 17.69 21.49 0.90
CA THR A 121 17.00 20.23 0.77
C THR A 121 16.50 20.08 -0.65
N VAL A 122 16.89 19.00 -1.31
CA VAL A 122 16.36 18.61 -2.63
C VAL A 122 15.28 17.57 -2.43
N HIS A 123 14.09 17.85 -2.93
CA HIS A 123 12.93 16.97 -2.90
C HIS A 123 12.74 16.36 -4.29
N GLU A 124 12.84 15.04 -4.40
CA GLU A 124 12.70 14.30 -5.67
C GLU A 124 11.29 13.72 -5.77
N GLY A 125 10.43 14.33 -6.62
CA GLY A 125 9.03 13.94 -6.77
C GLY A 125 8.29 13.92 -5.45
N ILE A 126 7.63 12.80 -5.17
CA ILE A 126 7.02 12.48 -3.86
C ILE A 126 7.85 11.44 -3.08
N SER A 127 8.92 10.94 -3.68
CA SER A 127 9.56 9.70 -3.25
C SER A 127 10.72 9.90 -2.31
N GLY A 128 11.43 11.01 -2.39
CA GLY A 128 12.61 11.15 -1.56
C GLY A 128 13.10 12.57 -1.34
N THR A 129 14.00 12.67 -0.39
CA THR A 129 14.67 13.93 -0.02
C THR A 129 16.15 13.71 0.13
N ARG A 130 16.91 14.78 -0.12
CA ARG A 130 18.36 14.85 0.08
C ARG A 130 18.72 16.17 0.73
N HIS A 131 19.57 16.14 1.74
CA HIS A 131 20.19 17.32 2.30
C HIS A 131 21.58 17.49 1.71
N ILE A 132 21.84 18.65 1.12
CA ILE A 132 23.13 18.98 0.53
C ILE A 132 23.64 20.32 1.05
N SER A 133 24.96 20.53 1.01
CA SER A 133 25.54 21.82 1.30
C SER A 133 25.19 22.83 0.21
N VAL A 134 24.88 24.05 0.59
CA VAL A 134 24.63 25.12 -0.38
C VAL A 134 25.92 25.44 -1.12
N THR A 135 25.92 25.24 -2.44
CA THR A 135 27.05 25.56 -3.30
C THR A 135 26.80 26.85 -4.05
N THR A 136 27.65 27.85 -3.82
CA THR A 136 27.64 29.12 -4.54
C THR A 136 29.02 29.39 -5.14
N ASN A 137 29.05 30.07 -6.29
CA ASN A 137 30.28 30.59 -6.89
C ASN A 137 30.33 32.13 -6.86
N ARG A 138 29.75 32.75 -5.85
CA ARG A 138 29.53 34.17 -5.68
C ARG A 138 28.47 34.81 -6.57
N LYS A 139 28.20 34.24 -7.76
CA LYS A 139 27.18 34.77 -8.70
C LYS A 139 26.00 33.86 -8.86
N GLU A 140 26.14 32.59 -8.53
CA GLU A 140 25.12 31.57 -8.80
C GLU A 140 24.85 30.69 -7.60
N LEU A 141 23.59 30.37 -7.37
CA LEU A 141 23.14 29.29 -6.51
C LEU A 141 22.75 28.12 -7.43
N ILE A 142 23.45 27.00 -7.30
CA ILE A 142 23.31 25.87 -8.21
C ILE A 142 23.02 24.56 -7.47
N VAL A 143 22.22 23.71 -8.10
CA VAL A 143 22.14 22.27 -7.81
C VAL A 143 22.91 21.55 -8.91
N ARG A 144 23.90 20.75 -8.55
CA ARG A 144 24.67 19.95 -9.53
C ARG A 144 24.09 18.55 -9.65
N GLY A 145 24.09 18.03 -10.87
CA GLY A 145 23.67 16.65 -11.16
C GLY A 145 24.62 15.61 -10.54
N ASP A 146 25.92 15.91 -10.42
CA ASP A 146 26.91 15.10 -9.74
C ASP A 146 26.75 15.07 -8.21
N THR A 147 26.05 16.03 -7.63
CA THR A 147 25.54 15.92 -6.26
C THR A 147 24.29 15.02 -6.19
N LEU A 148 23.72 14.67 -7.32
CA LEU A 148 22.67 13.66 -7.48
C LEU A 148 23.25 12.25 -7.75
N THR A 149 24.50 12.15 -8.21
CA THR A 149 25.31 10.94 -8.26
C THR A 149 26.36 11.07 -7.18
N ASP A 150 26.50 10.07 -6.34
CA ASP A 150 27.46 10.05 -5.24
C ASP A 150 28.83 10.66 -5.57
N ALA A 151 29.17 11.74 -4.89
CA ALA A 151 30.54 12.00 -4.53
C ALA A 151 30.87 11.15 -3.26
N GLY A 152 30.62 9.87 -3.32
CA GLY A 152 31.06 8.90 -2.31
C GLY A 152 32.55 8.73 -2.42
N GLY A 153 33.32 9.54 -1.73
CA GLY A 153 34.62 9.08 -1.24
C GLY A 153 34.36 7.85 -0.35
N PRO A 154 35.28 6.88 -0.29
CA PRO A 154 35.09 5.68 0.51
C PRO A 154 34.75 6.10 1.95
N VAL A 155 33.52 5.79 2.36
CA VAL A 155 33.13 5.87 3.77
C VAL A 155 34.08 4.93 4.50
N PRO A 156 34.80 5.38 5.55
CA PRO A 156 35.59 4.47 6.37
C PRO A 156 34.64 3.37 6.85
N GLU A 157 34.94 2.15 6.48
CA GLU A 157 34.23 0.98 6.96
C GLU A 157 34.19 1.06 8.49
N PRO A 158 32.99 0.97 9.12
CA PRO A 158 32.93 0.97 10.57
C PRO A 158 33.80 -0.20 11.03
N SER A 159 34.86 0.12 11.77
CA SER A 159 35.80 -0.86 12.31
C SER A 159 35.00 -1.94 13.00
N ALA A 160 35.12 -3.17 12.55
CA ALA A 160 34.50 -4.32 13.18
C ALA A 160 34.79 -4.25 14.69
N PRO A 161 33.81 -4.46 15.55
CA PRO A 161 34.06 -4.48 17.00
C PRO A 161 35.14 -5.54 17.25
N THR A 162 36.24 -5.09 17.78
CA THR A 162 37.30 -5.96 18.28
C THR A 162 36.67 -6.95 19.25
N PRO A 163 36.92 -8.28 19.10
CA PRO A 163 36.42 -9.24 20.07
C PRO A 163 37.00 -8.88 21.45
N ASP A 164 36.11 -8.63 22.40
CA ASP A 164 36.47 -8.39 23.79
C ASP A 164 37.12 -9.67 24.35
N THR A 165 38.43 -9.66 24.42
CA THR A 165 39.25 -10.71 25.05
C THR A 165 39.42 -10.40 26.54
N THR A 166 38.33 -10.27 27.26
CA THR A 166 38.37 -10.32 28.72
C THR A 166 38.37 -11.79 29.16
N PRO A 167 39.43 -12.27 29.87
CA PRO A 167 39.46 -13.63 30.38
C PRO A 167 38.37 -13.83 31.44
N LEU A 168 37.56 -14.88 31.27
CA LEU A 168 36.64 -15.37 32.30
C LEU A 168 37.42 -15.80 33.56
N PRO A 169 36.98 -15.45 34.77
CA PRO A 169 37.57 -15.96 35.98
C PRO A 169 37.34 -17.48 36.11
N PRO A 170 38.35 -18.22 36.60
CA PRO A 170 38.24 -19.66 36.74
C PRO A 170 37.41 -20.04 37.95
N GLY A 171 36.47 -20.95 37.79
CA GLY A 171 35.88 -21.73 38.88
C GLY A 171 34.41 -21.64 39.10
N SER A 172 33.63 -22.43 38.38
CA SER A 172 32.40 -23.02 38.90
C SER A 172 32.18 -24.41 38.30
N THR A 173 32.28 -25.38 39.15
CA THR A 173 31.99 -26.79 38.91
C THR A 173 30.48 -27.01 38.59
N PRO A 174 30.13 -27.95 37.70
CA PRO A 174 28.76 -28.29 37.39
C PRO A 174 28.11 -29.07 38.55
N PRO A 175 26.81 -28.87 38.86
CA PRO A 175 26.09 -29.64 39.88
C PRO A 175 25.77 -31.06 39.37
N PRO A 176 25.66 -32.04 40.30
CA PRO A 176 25.40 -33.44 39.98
C PRO A 176 23.94 -33.69 39.54
N PRO A 177 23.67 -34.75 38.77
CA PRO A 177 22.35 -35.08 38.26
C PRO A 177 21.50 -35.78 39.31
N GLY A 178 20.26 -35.34 39.48
CA GLY A 178 19.24 -36.13 40.17
C GLY A 178 18.45 -35.42 41.27
N SER A 179 17.36 -34.77 40.93
CA SER A 179 16.19 -34.61 41.80
C SER A 179 14.94 -34.29 40.94
N PRO A 180 13.75 -34.84 41.27
CA PRO A 180 12.56 -34.67 40.45
C PRO A 180 11.96 -33.26 40.57
N PRO A 181 11.17 -32.81 39.54
CA PRO A 181 10.65 -31.44 39.51
C PRO A 181 9.54 -31.23 40.55
N VAL A 182 9.69 -30.20 41.36
CA VAL A 182 8.63 -29.65 42.20
C VAL A 182 7.67 -28.86 41.32
N VAL A 183 6.42 -29.30 41.25
CA VAL A 183 5.34 -28.59 40.57
C VAL A 183 4.86 -27.45 41.46
N THR A 184 5.16 -26.22 41.11
CA THR A 184 4.52 -25.02 41.68
C THR A 184 3.31 -24.63 40.84
N PRO A 185 2.17 -24.22 41.45
CA PRO A 185 0.99 -23.78 40.68
C PRO A 185 1.23 -22.45 39.96
N PRO A 186 0.56 -22.19 38.84
CA PRO A 186 0.81 -21.02 37.99
C PRO A 186 0.33 -19.75 38.70
N SER A 187 1.27 -18.88 39.02
CA SER A 187 0.99 -17.47 39.32
C SER A 187 0.58 -16.77 38.02
N GLY A 188 -0.44 -15.93 38.11
CA GLY A 188 -1.06 -15.29 36.95
C GLY A 188 -0.08 -14.66 35.98
N ILE A 189 -0.22 -15.04 34.73
CA ILE A 189 0.51 -14.45 33.60
C ILE A 189 -0.05 -13.05 33.37
N VAL A 190 0.67 -12.04 33.88
CA VAL A 190 0.50 -10.66 33.39
C VAL A 190 1.19 -10.63 32.02
N THR A 191 0.42 -10.72 30.97
CA THR A 191 0.95 -10.46 29.61
C THR A 191 1.46 -9.03 29.55
N PRO A 192 2.74 -8.79 29.24
CA PRO A 192 3.20 -7.44 28.98
C PRO A 192 2.44 -6.85 27.78
N PRO A 193 2.18 -5.52 27.76
CA PRO A 193 1.56 -4.89 26.61
C PRO A 193 2.37 -5.20 25.35
N PRO A 194 1.72 -5.39 24.19
CA PRO A 194 2.42 -5.70 22.97
C PRO A 194 3.46 -4.62 22.69
N THR A 195 4.70 -5.05 22.56
CA THR A 195 5.81 -4.18 22.12
C THR A 195 5.39 -3.51 20.83
N PRO A 196 5.52 -2.17 20.69
CA PRO A 196 5.29 -1.51 19.41
C PRO A 196 6.11 -2.22 18.34
N PRO A 197 5.56 -2.42 17.13
CA PRO A 197 6.33 -3.04 16.05
C PRO A 197 7.63 -2.28 15.88
N ALA A 198 8.74 -3.00 15.86
CA ALA A 198 10.05 -2.44 15.60
C ALA A 198 9.98 -1.59 14.33
N LEU A 199 10.49 -0.36 14.40
CA LEU A 199 10.68 0.48 13.23
C LEU A 199 11.39 -0.37 12.17
N PRO A 200 10.93 -0.35 10.90
CA PRO A 200 11.62 -1.06 9.83
C PRO A 200 13.09 -0.66 9.82
N PRO A 201 14.01 -1.59 9.50
CA PRO A 201 15.41 -1.28 9.42
C PRO A 201 15.61 -0.06 8.51
N GLU A 202 16.35 0.93 8.99
CA GLU A 202 16.65 2.13 8.22
C GLU A 202 17.25 1.70 6.89
N THR A 203 16.67 2.20 5.78
CA THR A 203 17.21 1.97 4.44
C THR A 203 18.67 2.42 4.41
N PRO A 204 19.61 1.66 3.79
CA PRO A 204 21.01 2.02 3.73
C PRO A 204 21.17 3.47 3.27
N TYR A 205 21.97 4.24 4.00
CA TYR A 205 22.29 5.62 3.69
C TYR A 205 23.15 5.64 2.43
N ASP A 206 22.57 6.00 1.30
CA ASP A 206 23.24 6.09 0.02
C ASP A 206 23.29 7.56 -0.42
N GLY A 207 24.49 8.17 -0.34
CA GLY A 207 24.76 9.53 -0.81
C GLY A 207 23.83 10.63 -0.30
N GLY A 208 23.17 10.43 0.83
CA GLY A 208 22.23 11.39 1.43
C GLY A 208 20.79 11.32 0.91
N PHE A 209 20.46 10.43 -0.04
CA PHE A 209 19.07 10.22 -0.44
C PHE A 209 18.33 9.39 0.62
N ARG A 210 17.13 9.84 0.97
CA ARG A 210 16.21 9.13 1.85
C ARG A 210 14.87 8.94 1.16
N LEU A 211 14.48 7.68 0.99
CA LEU A 211 13.12 7.36 0.55
C LEU A 211 12.12 7.78 1.62
N ILE A 212 11.03 8.43 1.22
CA ILE A 212 9.90 8.70 2.10
C ILE A 212 9.07 7.43 2.20
N GLY A 213 9.39 6.58 3.19
CA GLY A 213 8.86 5.23 3.33
C GLY A 213 7.34 5.17 3.42
N ASP A 214 6.71 6.12 4.09
CA ASP A 214 5.25 6.18 4.23
C ASP A 214 4.55 6.46 2.90
N HIS A 215 5.11 7.34 2.05
CA HIS A 215 4.59 7.59 0.72
C HIS A 215 4.69 6.32 -0.15
N ALA A 216 5.88 5.72 -0.20
CA ALA A 216 6.10 4.52 -0.99
C ALA A 216 5.29 3.31 -0.48
N LYS A 217 5.09 3.18 0.84
CA LYS A 217 4.23 2.15 1.43
C LYS A 217 2.77 2.36 1.06
N SER A 218 2.26 3.61 1.10
CA SER A 218 0.88 3.94 0.69
C SER A 218 0.63 3.54 -0.78
N LEU A 219 1.59 3.77 -1.67
CA LEU A 219 1.51 3.29 -3.06
C LEU A 219 1.42 1.75 -3.14
N ALA A 220 2.22 1.03 -2.35
CA ALA A 220 2.22 -0.44 -2.35
C ALA A 220 0.94 -1.06 -1.74
N GLU A 221 0.21 -0.32 -0.91
CA GLU A 221 -1.07 -0.78 -0.33
C GLU A 221 -2.15 -1.02 -1.40
N THR A 222 -2.07 -0.38 -2.57
CA THR A 222 -2.91 -0.68 -3.74
C THR A 222 -2.82 -2.16 -4.13
N MET A 223 -1.61 -2.71 -4.18
CA MET A 223 -1.39 -4.11 -4.54
C MET A 223 -1.94 -5.06 -3.46
N ALA A 224 -1.68 -4.78 -2.18
CA ALA A 224 -2.20 -5.57 -1.06
C ALA A 224 -3.74 -5.53 -1.01
N GLY A 225 -4.33 -4.35 -1.17
CA GLY A 225 -5.79 -4.16 -1.23
C GLY A 225 -6.43 -4.91 -2.41
N SER A 226 -5.79 -4.88 -3.58
CA SER A 226 -6.26 -5.59 -4.77
C SER A 226 -6.29 -7.11 -4.55
N VAL A 227 -5.21 -7.70 -4.02
CA VAL A 227 -5.15 -9.15 -3.73
C VAL A 227 -6.18 -9.55 -2.69
N ALA A 228 -6.36 -8.76 -1.64
CA ALA A 228 -7.38 -9.02 -0.63
C ALA A 228 -8.80 -8.95 -1.22
N PHE A 229 -9.04 -8.02 -2.15
CA PHE A 229 -10.33 -7.90 -2.84
C PHE A 229 -10.61 -9.09 -3.78
N ILE A 230 -9.62 -9.55 -4.56
CA ILE A 230 -9.71 -10.77 -5.37
C ILE A 230 -9.96 -11.98 -4.47
N GLY A 231 -9.31 -12.05 -3.30
CA GLY A 231 -9.55 -13.08 -2.28
C GLY A 231 -10.99 -13.08 -1.75
N SER A 232 -11.62 -11.90 -1.61
CA SER A 232 -13.03 -11.83 -1.19
C SER A 232 -14.00 -12.42 -2.22
N GLY A 233 -13.69 -12.33 -3.51
CA GLY A 233 -14.43 -13.01 -4.58
C GLY A 233 -14.31 -14.55 -4.48
N MET A 234 -13.13 -15.09 -4.11
CA MET A 234 -12.96 -16.50 -3.83
C MET A 234 -13.81 -16.94 -2.61
N ASN A 235 -13.85 -16.11 -1.57
CA ASN A 235 -14.68 -16.39 -0.39
C ASN A 235 -16.16 -16.45 -0.72
N LEU A 236 -16.64 -15.57 -1.60
CA LEU A 236 -18.01 -15.61 -2.12
C LEU A 236 -18.27 -16.93 -2.82
N PHE A 237 -17.39 -17.32 -3.75
CA PHE A 237 -17.56 -18.55 -4.54
C PHE A 237 -17.54 -19.80 -3.65
N THR A 238 -16.56 -19.98 -2.79
CA THR A 238 -16.43 -21.16 -1.92
C THR A 238 -17.48 -21.22 -0.80
N GLY A 239 -18.07 -20.09 -0.42
CA GLY A 239 -19.19 -20.01 0.52
C GLY A 239 -20.54 -20.32 -0.16
N LEU A 240 -21.10 -19.34 -0.85
CA LEU A 240 -22.42 -19.46 -1.47
C LEU A 240 -22.38 -20.12 -2.85
N GLY A 241 -21.43 -19.75 -3.71
CA GLY A 241 -21.38 -20.23 -5.08
C GLY A 241 -21.27 -21.75 -5.17
N MET A 242 -20.37 -22.37 -4.42
CA MET A 242 -20.19 -23.82 -4.37
C MET A 242 -21.41 -24.54 -3.79
N SER A 243 -22.02 -23.97 -2.73
CA SER A 243 -23.25 -24.52 -2.13
C SER A 243 -24.41 -24.47 -3.12
N SER A 244 -24.64 -23.36 -3.81
CA SER A 244 -25.67 -23.21 -4.82
C SER A 244 -25.44 -24.16 -6.01
N ALA A 245 -24.20 -24.20 -6.52
CA ALA A 245 -23.81 -25.12 -7.60
C ALA A 245 -24.07 -26.58 -7.25
N SER A 246 -23.77 -27.01 -6.01
CA SER A 246 -23.94 -28.40 -5.58
C SER A 246 -25.41 -28.84 -5.48
N ILE A 247 -26.29 -27.95 -5.08
CA ILE A 247 -27.71 -28.27 -4.90
C ILE A 247 -28.41 -28.37 -6.25
N GLU A 248 -28.16 -27.45 -7.14
CA GLU A 248 -28.83 -27.41 -8.44
C GLU A 248 -28.31 -28.46 -9.39
N ALA A 249 -27.00 -28.76 -9.32
CA ALA A 249 -26.44 -29.87 -10.08
C ALA A 249 -27.09 -31.23 -9.74
N ALA A 250 -27.49 -31.43 -8.47
CA ALA A 250 -28.13 -32.65 -8.00
C ALA A 250 -29.53 -32.90 -8.58
N ALA A 251 -30.19 -31.83 -9.00
CA ALA A 251 -31.58 -31.87 -9.45
C ALA A 251 -31.72 -31.75 -10.98
N ALA A 252 -30.65 -31.35 -11.70
CA ALA A 252 -30.68 -31.13 -13.14
C ALA A 252 -30.18 -32.36 -13.93
N GLU A 253 -30.79 -32.66 -15.08
CA GLU A 253 -30.29 -33.68 -16.01
C GLU A 253 -29.09 -33.20 -16.85
N GLY A 254 -28.74 -31.92 -16.77
CA GLY A 254 -27.68 -31.26 -17.54
C GLY A 254 -26.84 -30.30 -16.72
N PHE A 255 -26.50 -29.17 -17.33
CA PHE A 255 -25.85 -28.05 -16.65
C PHE A 255 -26.91 -27.12 -16.03
N ALA A 256 -26.78 -26.83 -14.74
CA ALA A 256 -27.60 -25.88 -14.01
C ALA A 256 -26.84 -24.54 -13.79
N PRO A 257 -27.42 -23.42 -14.17
CA PRO A 257 -26.81 -22.11 -13.89
C PRO A 257 -26.94 -21.73 -12.43
N PHE A 258 -25.91 -21.00 -11.94
CA PHE A 258 -25.92 -20.38 -10.63
C PHE A 258 -25.26 -19.00 -10.68
N ALA A 259 -25.63 -18.14 -9.75
CA ALA A 259 -25.01 -16.85 -9.53
C ALA A 259 -24.85 -16.60 -8.03
N ALA A 260 -23.74 -15.98 -7.64
CA ALA A 260 -23.51 -15.50 -6.30
C ALA A 260 -22.95 -14.08 -6.36
N MET A 261 -23.40 -13.21 -5.47
CA MET A 261 -22.92 -11.84 -5.35
C MET A 261 -22.65 -11.49 -3.90
N SER A 262 -21.71 -10.56 -3.68
CA SER A 262 -21.46 -9.99 -2.36
C SER A 262 -21.23 -8.49 -2.43
N GLY A 263 -21.61 -7.80 -1.35
CA GLY A 263 -21.19 -6.44 -1.05
C GLY A 263 -20.42 -6.43 0.25
N SER A 264 -19.25 -5.79 0.27
CA SER A 264 -18.36 -5.80 1.44
C SER A 264 -17.92 -4.40 1.87
N SER A 265 -17.76 -4.25 3.17
CA SER A 265 -17.06 -3.11 3.78
C SER A 265 -16.08 -3.68 4.80
N MET A 266 -14.80 -3.64 4.47
CA MET A 266 -13.74 -4.32 5.19
C MET A 266 -12.60 -3.38 5.51
N ARG A 267 -12.00 -3.52 6.67
CA ARG A 267 -10.71 -2.94 7.01
C ARG A 267 -9.67 -4.04 7.11
N ILE A 268 -8.54 -3.85 6.46
CA ILE A 268 -7.44 -4.79 6.41
C ILE A 268 -6.22 -4.12 7.05
N ALA A 269 -5.71 -4.69 8.13
CA ALA A 269 -4.50 -4.20 8.76
C ALA A 269 -3.27 -4.64 7.94
N THR A 270 -2.42 -3.70 7.56
CA THR A 270 -1.24 -3.91 6.70
C THR A 270 0.08 -3.52 7.38
N GLY A 271 0.03 -3.29 8.71
CA GLY A 271 1.03 -2.56 9.49
C GLY A 271 0.71 -1.05 9.56
N SER A 272 -0.32 -0.64 8.89
CA SER A 272 -1.21 0.49 8.82
C SER A 272 -2.59 -0.08 8.53
N HIS A 273 -3.42 0.53 7.68
CA HIS A 273 -4.64 -0.15 7.24
C HIS A 273 -5.14 0.34 5.88
N VAL A 274 -5.87 -0.54 5.21
CA VAL A 274 -6.64 -0.25 4.01
C VAL A 274 -8.12 -0.50 4.31
N ASP A 275 -8.96 0.51 4.08
CA ASP A 275 -10.41 0.38 4.09
C ASP A 275 -10.88 0.06 2.68
N LEU A 276 -11.57 -1.06 2.51
CA LEU A 276 -11.98 -1.60 1.22
C LEU A 276 -13.50 -1.76 1.19
N LYS A 277 -14.15 -1.19 0.18
CA LYS A 277 -15.59 -1.34 -0.06
C LYS A 277 -15.80 -1.79 -1.49
N GLY A 278 -16.69 -2.75 -1.70
CA GLY A 278 -16.91 -3.22 -3.06
C GLY A 278 -17.94 -4.32 -3.18
N MET A 279 -18.15 -4.76 -4.40
CA MET A 279 -19.01 -5.87 -4.77
C MET A 279 -18.27 -6.90 -5.60
N ASN A 280 -18.59 -8.15 -5.39
CA ASN A 280 -18.12 -9.28 -6.19
C ASN A 280 -19.32 -10.04 -6.76
N LEU A 281 -19.13 -10.60 -7.93
CA LEU A 281 -20.08 -11.44 -8.66
C LEU A 281 -19.35 -12.68 -9.17
N ALA A 282 -19.95 -13.85 -8.97
CA ALA A 282 -19.54 -15.09 -9.59
C ALA A 282 -20.76 -15.73 -10.27
N VAL A 283 -20.61 -16.08 -11.53
CA VAL A 283 -21.64 -16.73 -12.33
C VAL A 283 -21.05 -17.98 -12.95
N GLY A 284 -21.82 -19.06 -12.99
CA GLY A 284 -21.33 -20.30 -13.54
C GLY A 284 -22.42 -21.29 -13.90
N PHE A 285 -21.97 -22.44 -14.34
CA PHE A 285 -22.81 -23.59 -14.60
C PHE A 285 -22.24 -24.78 -13.83
N SER A 286 -23.10 -25.60 -13.25
CA SER A 286 -22.71 -26.81 -12.54
C SER A 286 -23.36 -28.04 -13.19
N ARG A 287 -22.63 -29.12 -13.20
CA ARG A 287 -23.12 -30.44 -13.64
C ARG A 287 -22.75 -31.49 -12.60
N GLU A 288 -23.69 -32.40 -12.32
CA GLU A 288 -23.47 -33.56 -11.48
C GLU A 288 -23.27 -34.83 -12.32
N VAL A 289 -22.32 -35.64 -11.90
CA VAL A 289 -22.17 -37.03 -12.37
C VAL A 289 -22.27 -37.93 -11.15
N LYS A 290 -23.35 -38.70 -11.07
CA LYS A 290 -23.58 -39.70 -10.01
C LYS A 290 -22.83 -40.97 -10.35
N ARG A 291 -22.14 -41.51 -9.34
CA ARG A 291 -21.48 -42.81 -9.37
C ARG A 291 -21.96 -43.63 -8.17
N ASP A 292 -21.69 -44.94 -8.18
CA ASP A 292 -22.18 -45.83 -7.13
C ASP A 292 -21.78 -45.38 -5.71
N ASP A 293 -20.57 -44.86 -5.52
CA ASP A 293 -20.02 -44.49 -4.21
C ASP A 293 -19.83 -43.00 -3.96
N ASN A 294 -19.97 -42.19 -5.01
CA ASN A 294 -19.78 -40.72 -4.88
C ASN A 294 -20.58 -39.97 -5.94
N ARG A 295 -20.70 -38.64 -5.71
CA ARG A 295 -21.16 -37.69 -6.71
C ARG A 295 -20.08 -36.67 -7.01
N LEU A 296 -19.90 -36.36 -8.27
CA LEU A 296 -18.94 -35.39 -8.77
C LEU A 296 -19.69 -34.19 -9.34
N ILE A 297 -19.39 -33.00 -8.84
CA ILE A 297 -19.98 -31.74 -9.27
C ILE A 297 -18.86 -30.90 -9.85
N PHE A 298 -19.02 -30.35 -11.03
CA PHE A 298 -18.01 -29.52 -11.67
C PHE A 298 -18.63 -28.52 -12.63
N GLY A 299 -17.86 -27.50 -12.99
CA GLY A 299 -18.30 -26.55 -13.99
C GLY A 299 -17.41 -25.34 -14.17
N PRO A 300 -17.67 -24.52 -15.20
CA PRO A 300 -16.99 -23.23 -15.42
C PRO A 300 -17.59 -22.15 -14.54
N ILE A 301 -16.74 -21.14 -14.25
CA ILE A 301 -17.12 -19.91 -13.55
C ILE A 301 -16.52 -18.70 -14.26
N VAL A 302 -17.25 -17.58 -14.19
CA VAL A 302 -16.78 -16.25 -14.52
C VAL A 302 -16.96 -15.38 -13.29
N GLU A 303 -15.97 -14.54 -12.99
CA GLU A 303 -16.01 -13.67 -11.84
C GLU A 303 -15.74 -12.22 -12.24
N TYR A 304 -16.35 -11.32 -11.50
CA TYR A 304 -16.16 -9.89 -11.62
C TYR A 304 -16.18 -9.24 -10.25
N GLY A 305 -15.33 -8.25 -10.03
CA GLY A 305 -15.35 -7.42 -8.84
C GLY A 305 -15.07 -5.96 -9.15
N ARG A 306 -15.69 -5.08 -8.37
CA ARG A 306 -15.45 -3.64 -8.39
C ARG A 306 -15.52 -3.10 -6.98
N GLY A 307 -14.48 -2.36 -6.58
CA GLY A 307 -14.40 -1.75 -5.26
C GLY A 307 -13.62 -0.46 -5.27
N THR A 308 -13.67 0.24 -4.15
CA THR A 308 -12.83 1.40 -3.81
C THR A 308 -12.05 1.09 -2.54
N TYR A 309 -10.91 1.72 -2.40
CA TYR A 309 -10.10 1.58 -1.20
C TYR A 309 -9.53 2.92 -0.76
N ASP A 310 -9.32 3.05 0.56
CA ASP A 310 -8.63 4.15 1.20
C ASP A 310 -7.42 3.57 1.96
N SER A 311 -6.22 4.09 1.70
CA SER A 311 -4.95 3.71 2.32
C SER A 311 -4.59 4.71 3.41
N TYR A 312 -4.22 4.23 4.59
CA TYR A 312 -3.86 5.05 5.75
C TYR A 312 -2.50 4.64 6.29
N VAL A 313 -1.44 5.34 5.89
CA VAL A 313 -0.07 5.12 6.34
C VAL A 313 0.42 6.38 7.04
N ASN A 314 0.29 6.45 8.37
CA ASN A 314 0.65 7.63 9.16
C ASN A 314 0.00 8.90 8.59
N ALA A 315 0.81 9.86 8.12
CA ALA A 315 0.36 11.10 7.48
C ALA A 315 0.11 10.95 5.96
N ALA A 316 0.49 9.82 5.35
CA ALA A 316 0.20 9.55 3.95
C ALA A 316 -1.19 8.90 3.82
N HIS A 317 -2.08 9.57 3.11
CA HIS A 317 -3.43 9.10 2.85
C HIS A 317 -3.67 9.10 1.34
N GLY A 318 -4.08 7.94 0.82
CA GLY A 318 -4.39 7.77 -0.60
C GLY A 318 -5.68 6.99 -0.77
N ASP A 319 -6.30 7.19 -1.90
CA ASP A 319 -7.53 6.51 -2.31
C ASP A 319 -7.42 5.97 -3.73
N GLY A 320 -8.30 5.06 -4.08
CA GLY A 320 -8.35 4.51 -5.42
C GLY A 320 -9.45 3.50 -5.62
N SER A 321 -9.45 2.89 -6.79
CA SER A 321 -10.37 1.82 -7.12
C SER A 321 -9.65 0.55 -7.58
N VAL A 322 -10.35 -0.56 -7.46
CA VAL A 322 -9.92 -1.85 -7.97
C VAL A 322 -11.07 -2.51 -8.73
N ARG A 323 -10.78 -3.02 -9.91
CA ARG A 323 -11.72 -3.84 -10.70
C ARG A 323 -10.99 -5.06 -11.21
N TYR A 324 -11.65 -6.22 -11.15
CA TYR A 324 -11.11 -7.42 -11.75
C TYR A 324 -12.18 -8.18 -12.53
N ILE A 325 -11.72 -8.94 -13.51
CA ILE A 325 -12.51 -9.91 -14.26
C ILE A 325 -11.66 -11.17 -14.44
N GLY A 326 -12.29 -12.32 -14.28
CA GLY A 326 -11.62 -13.59 -14.42
C GLY A 326 -12.57 -14.71 -14.84
N ALA A 327 -11.98 -15.82 -15.19
CA ALA A 327 -12.68 -17.06 -15.50
C ALA A 327 -11.92 -18.25 -14.93
N GLY A 328 -12.63 -19.34 -14.75
CA GLY A 328 -12.04 -20.56 -14.20
C GLY A 328 -12.97 -21.74 -14.21
N GLY A 329 -12.65 -22.71 -13.41
CA GLY A 329 -13.48 -23.90 -13.21
C GLY A 329 -13.34 -24.43 -11.78
N PHE A 330 -14.29 -25.26 -11.40
CA PHE A 330 -14.33 -25.89 -10.09
C PHE A 330 -14.75 -27.36 -10.18
N ILE A 331 -14.44 -28.07 -9.11
CA ILE A 331 -14.78 -29.48 -8.91
C ILE A 331 -15.09 -29.69 -7.42
N ARG A 332 -16.12 -30.51 -7.14
CA ARG A 332 -16.42 -30.99 -5.78
C ARG A 332 -16.85 -32.45 -5.89
N GLN A 333 -16.20 -33.30 -5.14
CA GLN A 333 -16.55 -34.71 -5.00
C GLN A 333 -17.11 -34.92 -3.61
N GLU A 334 -18.30 -35.49 -3.50
CA GLU A 334 -18.94 -35.87 -2.25
C GLU A 334 -19.11 -37.38 -2.19
N GLN A 335 -18.68 -38.01 -1.10
CA GLN A 335 -18.78 -39.43 -0.84
C GLN A 335 -20.06 -39.77 -0.06
N LYS A 336 -20.49 -41.05 -0.08
CA LYS A 336 -21.68 -41.52 0.65
C LYS A 336 -21.58 -41.33 2.17
N ASP A 337 -20.38 -41.40 2.72
CA ASP A 337 -20.11 -41.20 4.14
C ASP A 337 -20.11 -39.70 4.55
N GLY A 338 -20.34 -38.82 3.57
CA GLY A 338 -20.37 -37.37 3.77
C GLY A 338 -19.03 -36.67 3.64
N MET A 339 -17.92 -37.39 3.45
CA MET A 339 -16.64 -36.76 3.09
C MET A 339 -16.74 -36.01 1.78
N PHE A 340 -16.14 -34.83 1.70
CA PHE A 340 -16.05 -34.12 0.42
C PHE A 340 -14.65 -33.55 0.19
N TYR A 341 -14.29 -33.45 -1.07
CA TYR A 341 -13.11 -32.82 -1.59
C TYR A 341 -13.53 -31.77 -2.60
N GLU A 342 -12.92 -30.59 -2.53
CA GLU A 342 -13.27 -29.52 -3.46
C GLU A 342 -12.02 -28.75 -3.92
N GLY A 343 -12.11 -28.18 -5.12
CA GLY A 343 -11.06 -27.36 -5.67
C GLY A 343 -11.56 -26.43 -6.75
N SER A 344 -10.83 -25.37 -6.98
CA SER A 344 -11.05 -24.48 -8.11
C SER A 344 -9.75 -23.87 -8.59
N LEU A 345 -9.72 -23.52 -9.87
CA LEU A 345 -8.65 -22.77 -10.51
C LEU A 345 -9.26 -21.65 -11.31
N ARG A 346 -8.67 -20.46 -11.23
CA ARG A 346 -9.13 -19.27 -11.93
C ARG A 346 -7.97 -18.37 -12.33
N ALA A 347 -8.16 -17.58 -13.37
CA ALA A 347 -7.21 -16.59 -13.83
C ALA A 347 -7.95 -15.36 -14.35
N GLY A 348 -7.33 -14.22 -14.26
CA GLY A 348 -7.95 -12.98 -14.68
C GLY A 348 -7.00 -11.80 -14.69
N ARG A 349 -7.58 -10.62 -14.78
CA ARG A 349 -6.88 -9.35 -14.77
C ARG A 349 -7.53 -8.38 -13.80
N SER A 350 -6.71 -7.67 -13.04
CA SER A 350 -7.10 -6.53 -12.20
C SER A 350 -6.63 -5.22 -12.83
N ASN A 351 -7.44 -4.17 -12.70
CA ASN A 351 -7.09 -2.79 -12.99
C ASN A 351 -7.21 -2.02 -11.67
N MET A 352 -6.24 -1.20 -11.38
CA MET A 352 -6.13 -0.44 -10.15
C MET A 352 -5.73 0.98 -10.46
N ASP A 353 -6.26 1.93 -9.73
CA ASP A 353 -5.82 3.32 -9.72
C ASP A 353 -5.49 3.75 -8.29
N TYR A 354 -4.71 4.81 -8.16
CA TYR A 354 -4.33 5.44 -6.91
C TYR A 354 -4.26 6.93 -7.09
N SER A 355 -4.67 7.67 -6.08
CA SER A 355 -4.60 9.12 -6.00
C SER A 355 -4.29 9.53 -4.57
N ALA A 356 -3.45 10.53 -4.39
CA ALA A 356 -3.12 11.09 -3.08
C ALA A 356 -2.64 12.54 -3.19
N THR A 357 -2.79 13.28 -2.10
CA THR A 357 -2.07 14.54 -1.88
C THR A 357 -1.11 14.34 -0.71
N LEU A 358 0.17 14.22 -1.02
CA LEU A 358 1.23 13.89 -0.07
C LEU A 358 2.05 15.14 0.29
N ASN A 359 2.46 15.26 1.55
CA ASN A 359 3.26 16.38 2.00
C ASN A 359 4.76 16.11 1.78
N VAL A 360 5.40 16.90 0.95
CA VAL A 360 6.84 16.82 0.66
C VAL A 360 7.49 18.12 1.10
N GLY A 361 8.31 18.07 2.15
CA GLY A 361 9.01 19.24 2.68
C GLY A 361 8.07 20.39 3.10
N GLY A 362 6.87 20.08 3.62
CA GLY A 362 5.87 21.09 3.98
C GLY A 362 4.96 21.53 2.81
N THR A 363 5.21 21.04 1.60
CA THR A 363 4.43 21.38 0.40
C THR A 363 3.53 20.20 0.00
N PRO A 364 2.20 20.38 -0.08
CA PRO A 364 1.31 19.34 -0.56
C PRO A 364 1.51 19.12 -2.07
N ARG A 365 1.74 17.87 -2.47
CA ARG A 365 1.89 17.43 -3.86
C ARG A 365 0.85 16.37 -4.19
N HIS A 366 0.05 16.63 -5.19
CA HIS A 366 -0.87 15.64 -5.73
C HIS A 366 -0.11 14.67 -6.63
N THR A 367 -0.40 13.37 -6.46
CA THR A 367 0.13 12.29 -7.28
C THR A 367 -0.94 11.26 -7.58
N SER A 368 -0.83 10.62 -8.74
CA SER A 368 -1.75 9.56 -9.16
C SER A 368 -1.06 8.61 -10.12
N TYR A 369 -1.57 7.38 -10.21
CA TYR A 369 -1.20 6.42 -11.24
C TYR A 369 -2.33 5.42 -11.50
N ASP A 370 -2.32 4.82 -12.70
CA ASP A 370 -3.13 3.69 -13.09
C ASP A 370 -2.22 2.50 -13.38
N THR A 371 -2.66 1.29 -13.01
CA THR A 371 -1.90 0.08 -13.32
C THR A 371 -2.80 -1.14 -13.52
N ARG A 372 -2.22 -2.19 -14.10
CA ARG A 372 -2.91 -3.44 -14.42
C ARG A 372 -2.01 -4.61 -14.10
N ALA A 373 -2.61 -5.67 -13.54
CA ALA A 373 -1.90 -6.90 -13.25
C ALA A 373 -2.76 -8.12 -13.59
N ASN A 374 -2.12 -9.19 -14.06
CA ASN A 374 -2.78 -10.47 -14.16
C ASN A 374 -2.75 -11.18 -12.81
N TYR A 375 -3.76 -12.01 -12.54
CA TYR A 375 -3.78 -12.84 -11.36
C TYR A 375 -4.16 -14.29 -11.69
N ILE A 376 -3.72 -15.17 -10.83
CA ILE A 376 -4.19 -16.55 -10.74
C ILE A 376 -4.68 -16.82 -9.34
N GLY A 377 -5.69 -17.67 -9.20
CA GLY A 377 -6.21 -18.09 -7.92
C GLY A 377 -6.54 -19.57 -7.94
N ALA A 378 -6.24 -20.24 -6.86
CA ALA A 378 -6.58 -21.65 -6.65
C ALA A 378 -7.14 -21.86 -5.26
N HIS A 379 -8.01 -22.83 -5.09
CA HIS A 379 -8.40 -23.31 -3.78
C HIS A 379 -8.49 -24.82 -3.75
N LEU A 380 -8.18 -25.39 -2.60
CA LEU A 380 -8.36 -26.81 -2.28
C LEU A 380 -9.06 -26.90 -0.93
N GLY A 381 -10.00 -27.82 -0.82
CA GLY A 381 -10.74 -28.04 0.42
C GLY A 381 -11.05 -29.49 0.66
N VAL A 382 -11.15 -29.84 1.93
CA VAL A 382 -11.62 -31.12 2.42
C VAL A 382 -12.55 -30.89 3.61
N GLY A 383 -13.59 -31.69 3.71
CA GLY A 383 -14.50 -31.58 4.85
C GLY A 383 -15.41 -32.77 4.99
N GLN A 384 -16.21 -32.70 6.03
CA GLN A 384 -17.22 -33.69 6.36
C GLN A 384 -18.59 -33.03 6.43
N SER A 385 -19.55 -33.57 5.72
CA SER A 385 -20.95 -33.19 5.79
C SER A 385 -21.73 -34.27 6.52
N THR A 386 -22.46 -33.90 7.57
CA THR A 386 -23.23 -34.80 8.40
C THR A 386 -24.69 -34.35 8.44
N THR A 387 -25.62 -35.26 8.19
CA THR A 387 -27.05 -35.01 8.40
C THR A 387 -27.37 -35.20 9.88
N MET A 388 -27.96 -34.20 10.51
CA MET A 388 -28.36 -34.23 11.92
C MET A 388 -29.74 -34.89 12.08
N LYS A 389 -30.09 -35.27 13.33
CA LYS A 389 -31.35 -35.97 13.65
C LYS A 389 -32.60 -35.13 13.36
N ASP A 390 -32.47 -33.81 13.40
CA ASP A 390 -33.54 -32.85 13.07
C ASP A 390 -33.70 -32.55 11.57
N GLY A 391 -32.95 -33.30 10.71
CA GLY A 391 -32.91 -33.07 9.26
C GLY A 391 -31.98 -31.96 8.82
N GLY A 392 -31.31 -31.30 9.77
CA GLY A 392 -30.29 -30.28 9.50
C GLY A 392 -29.02 -30.87 8.89
N LYS A 393 -28.20 -30.03 8.31
CA LYS A 393 -26.90 -30.39 7.74
C LYS A 393 -25.80 -29.61 8.42
N GLN A 394 -24.75 -30.30 8.85
CA GLN A 394 -23.52 -29.70 9.38
C GLN A 394 -22.37 -29.99 8.42
N GLU A 395 -21.59 -28.98 8.08
CA GLU A 395 -20.33 -29.12 7.35
C GLU A 395 -19.19 -28.59 8.21
N VAL A 396 -18.13 -29.40 8.37
CA VAL A 396 -16.85 -28.99 8.96
C VAL A 396 -15.80 -29.11 7.87
N TYR A 397 -14.96 -28.11 7.72
CA TYR A 397 -14.02 -28.06 6.61
C TYR A 397 -12.68 -27.44 6.96
N VAL A 398 -11.68 -27.81 6.16
CA VAL A 398 -10.39 -27.11 6.04
C VAL A 398 -10.22 -26.74 4.57
N ARG A 399 -9.87 -25.49 4.31
CA ARG A 399 -9.68 -24.94 2.97
C ARG A 399 -8.36 -24.18 2.90
N TYR A 400 -7.62 -24.41 1.84
CA TYR A 400 -6.44 -23.65 1.48
C TYR A 400 -6.73 -22.80 0.24
N PHE A 401 -6.35 -21.53 0.29
CA PHE A 401 -6.50 -20.58 -0.80
C PHE A 401 -5.14 -20.05 -1.21
N TYR A 402 -4.90 -19.99 -2.48
CA TYR A 402 -3.76 -19.34 -3.09
C TYR A 402 -4.24 -18.27 -4.06
N THR A 403 -3.67 -17.08 -3.98
CA THR A 403 -3.89 -16.01 -4.96
C THR A 403 -2.56 -15.33 -5.23
N ARG A 404 -2.13 -15.32 -6.49
CA ARG A 404 -0.98 -14.55 -6.95
C ARG A 404 -1.44 -13.46 -7.90
N GLN A 405 -1.08 -12.22 -7.60
CA GLN A 405 -1.16 -11.09 -8.52
C GLN A 405 0.24 -10.73 -8.97
N ASN A 406 0.46 -10.67 -10.28
CA ASN A 406 1.78 -10.35 -10.84
C ASN A 406 2.19 -8.92 -10.47
N GLY A 407 3.50 -8.69 -10.44
CA GLY A 407 4.06 -7.35 -10.33
C GLY A 407 3.75 -6.50 -11.56
N THR A 408 3.90 -5.20 -11.41
CA THR A 408 3.62 -4.22 -12.46
C THR A 408 4.44 -2.96 -12.22
N ASP A 409 4.67 -2.20 -13.28
CA ASP A 409 5.34 -0.91 -13.21
C ASP A 409 4.32 0.22 -13.35
N ALA A 410 4.60 1.35 -12.72
CA ALA A 410 3.84 2.57 -12.89
C ALA A 410 4.75 3.80 -12.91
N THR A 411 4.36 4.79 -13.71
CA THR A 411 4.90 6.14 -13.65
C THR A 411 3.84 7.04 -13.07
N LEU A 412 4.15 7.69 -11.95
CA LEU A 412 3.25 8.58 -11.27
C LEU A 412 3.11 9.91 -12.04
N SER A 413 2.03 10.63 -11.81
CA SER A 413 1.81 11.97 -12.40
C SER A 413 2.90 12.99 -12.03
N THR A 414 3.65 12.75 -10.96
CA THR A 414 4.81 13.53 -10.52
C THR A 414 6.13 13.12 -11.19
N GLY A 415 6.09 12.14 -12.12
CA GLY A 415 7.25 11.63 -12.84
C GLY A 415 8.03 10.52 -12.10
N ASP A 416 7.64 10.19 -10.86
CA ASP A 416 8.25 9.09 -10.10
C ASP A 416 7.97 7.74 -10.77
N ARG A 417 8.98 6.88 -10.87
CA ARG A 417 8.85 5.53 -11.44
C ARG A 417 8.94 4.49 -10.36
N TYR A 418 7.95 3.61 -10.33
CA TYR A 418 7.87 2.52 -9.37
C TYR A 418 7.64 1.18 -10.06
N SER A 419 8.32 0.15 -9.55
CA SER A 419 7.99 -1.26 -9.81
C SER A 419 7.33 -1.84 -8.57
N PHE A 420 6.14 -2.41 -8.73
CA PHE A 420 5.43 -3.12 -7.67
C PHE A 420 5.72 -4.61 -7.79
N SER A 421 6.10 -5.25 -6.68
CA SER A 421 6.36 -6.69 -6.65
C SER A 421 5.08 -7.49 -6.86
N ALA A 422 5.23 -8.74 -7.31
CA ALA A 422 4.14 -9.71 -7.24
C ALA A 422 3.74 -9.94 -5.78
N VAL A 423 2.44 -10.16 -5.55
CA VAL A 423 1.88 -10.46 -4.24
C VAL A 423 1.34 -11.87 -4.24
N ASP A 424 1.85 -12.71 -3.35
CA ASP A 424 1.41 -14.09 -3.13
C ASP A 424 0.66 -14.19 -1.80
N SER A 425 -0.63 -14.48 -1.85
CA SER A 425 -1.49 -14.73 -0.70
C SER A 425 -1.71 -16.23 -0.51
N HIS A 426 -1.53 -16.69 0.71
CA HIS A 426 -1.66 -18.10 1.11
C HIS A 426 -2.51 -18.18 2.38
N VAL A 427 -3.78 -18.51 2.26
CA VAL A 427 -4.71 -18.57 3.39
C VAL A 427 -5.08 -20.01 3.72
N LEU A 428 -4.92 -20.41 4.96
CA LEU A 428 -5.52 -21.62 5.51
C LEU A 428 -6.71 -21.24 6.38
N ARG A 429 -7.88 -21.83 6.06
CA ARG A 429 -9.13 -21.60 6.80
C ARG A 429 -9.69 -22.92 7.30
N THR A 430 -10.13 -22.93 8.55
CA THR A 430 -10.97 -23.98 9.12
C THR A 430 -12.28 -23.38 9.58
N GLY A 431 -13.36 -24.12 9.45
CA GLY A 431 -14.68 -23.63 9.82
C GLY A 431 -15.73 -24.72 9.91
N ALA A 432 -16.87 -24.31 10.45
CA ALA A 432 -18.07 -25.13 10.48
C ALA A 432 -19.28 -24.30 10.05
N ARG A 433 -20.22 -24.94 9.41
CA ARG A 433 -21.46 -24.34 8.92
C ARG A 433 -22.62 -25.29 9.20
N TRP A 434 -23.65 -24.77 9.80
CA TRP A 434 -24.88 -25.47 10.16
C TRP A 434 -26.04 -24.93 9.34
N MET A 435 -26.85 -25.82 8.79
CA MET A 435 -28.08 -25.51 8.09
C MET A 435 -29.23 -26.23 8.75
N HIS A 436 -30.12 -25.48 9.39
CA HIS A 436 -31.28 -26.00 10.12
C HIS A 436 -32.56 -25.77 9.31
N PRO A 437 -33.32 -26.82 8.98
CA PRO A 437 -34.61 -26.67 8.34
C PRO A 437 -35.58 -25.88 9.23
N GLN A 438 -36.31 -24.96 8.61
CA GLN A 438 -37.35 -24.16 9.26
C GLN A 438 -38.56 -24.06 8.32
N LYS A 439 -39.71 -23.62 8.85
CA LYS A 439 -40.87 -23.37 8.01
C LYS A 439 -40.55 -22.29 6.97
N GLY A 440 -40.59 -22.69 5.68
CA GLY A 440 -40.32 -21.75 4.56
C GLY A 440 -38.85 -21.64 4.14
N GLY A 441 -37.93 -22.44 4.72
CA GLY A 441 -36.53 -22.41 4.31
C GLY A 441 -35.59 -23.07 5.28
N SER A 442 -34.33 -22.62 5.33
CA SER A 442 -33.32 -23.11 6.25
C SER A 442 -32.49 -21.95 6.81
N LEU A 443 -32.33 -21.95 8.13
CA LEU A 443 -31.42 -21.05 8.81
C LEU A 443 -29.97 -21.55 8.61
N ILE A 444 -29.07 -20.65 8.28
CA ILE A 444 -27.65 -20.92 8.13
C ILE A 444 -26.91 -20.19 9.25
N VAL A 445 -26.05 -20.92 9.97
CA VAL A 445 -25.11 -20.37 10.96
C VAL A 445 -23.73 -20.91 10.65
N GLY A 446 -22.73 -20.05 10.61
CA GLY A 446 -21.36 -20.44 10.30
C GLY A 446 -20.35 -19.74 11.19
N ALA A 447 -19.21 -20.40 11.38
CA ALA A 447 -18.04 -19.79 12.03
C ALA A 447 -16.76 -20.30 11.38
N SER A 448 -15.78 -19.43 11.23
CA SER A 448 -14.48 -19.82 10.69
C SER A 448 -13.33 -19.02 11.29
N VAL A 449 -12.15 -19.61 11.25
CA VAL A 449 -10.87 -18.97 11.57
C VAL A 449 -9.93 -19.20 10.40
N GLN A 450 -9.18 -18.19 10.04
CA GLN A 450 -8.18 -18.28 8.98
C GLN A 450 -6.85 -17.64 9.39
N TYR A 451 -5.78 -18.11 8.77
CA TYR A 451 -4.46 -17.52 8.87
C TYR A 451 -3.92 -17.24 7.46
N GLU A 452 -3.50 -16.01 7.23
CA GLU A 452 -2.79 -15.59 6.02
C GLU A 452 -1.28 -15.67 6.28
N PHE A 453 -0.57 -16.48 5.48
CA PHE A 453 0.88 -16.71 5.59
C PHE A 453 1.70 -15.80 4.66
N GLY A 454 1.07 -15.21 3.66
CA GLY A 454 1.67 -14.39 2.62
C GLY A 454 1.10 -12.99 2.56
N GLY A 455 1.09 -12.41 1.35
CA GLY A 455 0.45 -11.13 1.08
C GLY A 455 1.33 -9.91 1.39
N ASP A 456 2.66 -10.07 1.33
CA ASP A 456 3.58 -8.93 1.37
C ASP A 456 3.60 -8.25 0.00
N ALA A 457 3.42 -6.93 -0.02
CA ALA A 457 3.52 -6.11 -1.22
C ALA A 457 4.66 -5.10 -1.04
N SER A 458 5.45 -4.87 -2.05
CA SER A 458 6.51 -3.86 -2.00
C SER A 458 6.49 -2.98 -3.24
N ALA A 459 6.96 -1.74 -3.08
CA ALA A 459 7.18 -0.80 -4.16
C ALA A 459 8.66 -0.43 -4.19
N THR A 460 9.27 -0.50 -5.37
CA THR A 460 10.66 -0.10 -5.60
C THR A 460 10.67 1.17 -6.44
N TYR A 461 11.16 2.26 -5.86
CA TYR A 461 11.38 3.51 -6.54
C TYR A 461 12.64 3.43 -7.41
N HIS A 462 12.55 3.83 -8.67
CA HIS A 462 13.67 3.90 -9.60
C HIS A 462 14.07 5.34 -9.83
N ARG A 463 15.21 5.69 -9.29
CA ARG A 463 15.80 7.02 -9.43
C ARG A 463 16.48 7.19 -10.79
N ALA A 464 16.54 8.43 -11.28
CA ALA A 464 17.44 8.78 -12.39
C ALA A 464 18.88 8.41 -12.01
N GLY A 465 19.62 7.81 -12.94
CA GLY A 465 20.98 7.30 -12.66
C GLY A 465 21.07 5.82 -12.26
N GLY A 466 19.93 5.10 -12.22
CA GLY A 466 19.91 3.63 -12.10
C GLY A 466 19.84 3.08 -10.68
N MET A 467 19.85 3.93 -9.66
CA MET A 467 19.65 3.49 -8.27
C MET A 467 18.19 3.17 -7.98
N SER A 468 17.95 2.19 -7.12
CA SER A 468 16.60 1.74 -6.75
C SER A 468 16.46 1.59 -5.24
N TYR A 469 15.29 1.97 -4.72
CA TYR A 469 15.00 1.97 -3.29
C TYR A 469 13.66 1.28 -3.04
N THR A 470 13.67 0.25 -2.22
CA THR A 470 12.44 -0.52 -1.91
C THR A 470 11.78 -0.01 -0.64
N SER A 471 10.46 0.15 -0.69
CA SER A 471 9.65 0.58 0.44
C SER A 471 9.51 -0.48 1.52
N PRO A 472 9.17 -0.09 2.77
CA PRO A 472 8.57 -1.01 3.73
C PRO A 472 7.32 -1.67 3.13
N SER A 473 7.21 -2.99 3.32
CA SER A 473 6.12 -3.77 2.71
C SER A 473 4.85 -3.75 3.57
N PRO A 474 3.69 -3.31 3.04
CA PRO A 474 2.42 -3.65 3.64
C PRO A 474 2.21 -5.17 3.59
N SER A 475 1.68 -5.76 4.65
CA SER A 475 1.55 -7.20 4.80
C SER A 475 0.13 -7.61 5.20
N LEU A 476 -0.42 -8.62 4.52
CA LEU A 476 -1.72 -9.22 4.85
C LEU A 476 -1.61 -10.32 5.92
N LYS A 477 -0.41 -10.74 6.30
CA LYS A 477 -0.15 -11.85 7.25
C LYS A 477 -0.88 -11.67 8.57
N GLY A 478 -1.54 -12.73 9.02
CA GLY A 478 -2.15 -12.79 10.34
C GLY A 478 -3.47 -13.54 10.41
N VAL A 479 -4.03 -13.58 11.62
CA VAL A 479 -5.26 -14.29 11.95
C VAL A 479 -6.48 -13.42 11.70
N SER A 480 -7.55 -14.03 11.19
CA SER A 480 -8.91 -13.47 11.16
C SER A 480 -9.93 -14.54 11.49
N ALA A 481 -11.05 -14.13 12.05
CA ALA A 481 -12.18 -14.99 12.33
C ALA A 481 -13.46 -14.40 11.77
N SER A 482 -14.43 -15.25 11.41
CA SER A 482 -15.74 -14.81 10.95
C SER A 482 -16.88 -15.60 11.59
N VAL A 483 -18.04 -14.93 11.63
CA VAL A 483 -19.34 -15.56 11.93
C VAL A 483 -20.30 -15.22 10.81
N GLU A 484 -21.11 -16.22 10.41
CA GLU A 484 -22.11 -16.11 9.34
C GLU A 484 -23.50 -16.37 9.90
N LEU A 485 -24.47 -15.56 9.47
CA LEU A 485 -25.89 -15.79 9.66
C LEU A 485 -26.59 -15.66 8.31
N GLY A 486 -27.41 -16.62 7.93
CA GLY A 486 -28.07 -16.60 6.63
C GLY A 486 -29.40 -17.34 6.60
N TRP A 487 -30.09 -17.16 5.51
CA TRP A 487 -31.35 -17.82 5.21
C TRP A 487 -31.36 -18.33 3.79
N LYS A 488 -31.71 -19.61 3.62
CA LYS A 488 -31.90 -20.24 2.32
C LYS A 488 -33.37 -20.59 2.15
N THR A 489 -33.93 -20.25 0.99
CA THR A 489 -35.32 -20.55 0.68
C THR A 489 -35.47 -21.08 -0.75
N GLN A 490 -36.47 -21.91 -0.96
CA GLN A 490 -36.92 -22.30 -2.28
C GLN A 490 -37.93 -21.25 -2.75
N MET A 491 -37.63 -20.56 -3.84
CA MET A 491 -38.49 -19.53 -4.42
C MET A 491 -39.54 -20.08 -5.35
N SER A 492 -39.22 -21.17 -6.06
CA SER A 492 -40.12 -21.91 -6.93
C SER A 492 -39.74 -23.40 -6.94
N ALA A 493 -40.48 -24.23 -7.67
CA ALA A 493 -40.14 -25.65 -7.84
C ALA A 493 -38.70 -25.83 -8.39
N ASN A 494 -38.23 -24.86 -9.18
CA ASN A 494 -36.98 -24.93 -9.94
C ASN A 494 -35.96 -23.85 -9.54
N SER A 495 -36.16 -23.13 -8.44
CA SER A 495 -35.20 -22.07 -8.06
C SER A 495 -35.03 -21.94 -6.56
N THR A 496 -33.77 -21.64 -6.14
CA THR A 496 -33.39 -21.39 -4.77
C THR A 496 -32.69 -20.03 -4.63
N ALA A 497 -32.86 -19.41 -3.46
CA ALA A 497 -32.14 -18.21 -3.09
C ALA A 497 -31.54 -18.36 -1.70
N ASP A 498 -30.32 -17.83 -1.56
CA ASP A 498 -29.59 -17.72 -0.30
C ASP A 498 -29.30 -16.25 -0.01
N LEU A 499 -29.49 -15.81 1.22
CA LEU A 499 -29.05 -14.52 1.72
C LEU A 499 -28.24 -14.73 2.98
N SER A 500 -27.07 -14.10 3.12
CA SER A 500 -26.30 -14.16 4.35
C SER A 500 -25.55 -12.86 4.64
N ILE A 501 -25.27 -12.66 5.92
CA ILE A 501 -24.37 -11.66 6.44
C ILE A 501 -23.23 -12.36 7.14
N GLU A 502 -21.99 -11.90 6.92
CA GLU A 502 -20.79 -12.42 7.57
C GLU A 502 -20.02 -11.28 8.19
N GLY A 503 -19.81 -11.36 9.52
CA GLY A 503 -18.99 -10.42 10.29
C GLY A 503 -17.59 -10.97 10.46
N TRP A 504 -16.57 -10.13 10.27
CA TRP A 504 -15.15 -10.45 10.38
C TRP A 504 -14.46 -9.68 11.49
N THR A 505 -13.48 -10.31 12.14
CA THR A 505 -12.59 -9.71 13.14
C THR A 505 -11.15 -10.20 13.00
N GLY A 506 -10.19 -9.44 13.54
CA GLY A 506 -8.76 -9.74 13.47
C GLY A 506 -8.02 -8.93 12.41
N LYS A 507 -7.15 -9.56 11.64
CA LYS A 507 -6.35 -8.95 10.57
C LYS A 507 -7.24 -8.31 9.49
N GLN A 508 -8.30 -9.02 9.12
CA GLN A 508 -9.42 -8.50 8.33
C GLN A 508 -10.62 -8.32 9.27
N ARG A 509 -11.27 -7.17 9.23
CA ARG A 509 -12.45 -6.87 10.04
C ARG A 509 -13.46 -6.08 9.23
N GLY A 510 -14.75 -6.35 9.46
CA GLY A 510 -15.84 -5.69 8.72
C GLY A 510 -17.00 -6.63 8.47
N VAL A 511 -17.77 -6.33 7.43
CA VAL A 511 -19.02 -7.03 7.14
C VAL A 511 -19.11 -7.35 5.65
N ASN A 512 -19.64 -8.53 5.36
CA ASN A 512 -19.96 -9.03 4.03
C ASN A 512 -21.45 -9.36 3.97
N PHE A 513 -22.17 -8.81 3.00
CA PHE A 513 -23.51 -9.25 2.61
C PHE A 513 -23.40 -10.12 1.37
N ARG A 514 -24.07 -11.27 1.36
CA ARG A 514 -24.01 -12.22 0.26
C ARG A 514 -25.41 -12.64 -0.17
N ALA A 515 -25.61 -12.82 -1.47
CA ALA A 515 -26.80 -13.39 -2.07
C ALA A 515 -26.39 -14.45 -3.12
N GLY A 516 -27.05 -15.58 -3.09
CA GLY A 516 -26.90 -16.67 -4.05
C GLY A 516 -28.23 -16.97 -4.72
N PHE A 517 -28.18 -17.30 -6.00
CA PHE A 517 -29.32 -17.75 -6.78
C PHE A 517 -28.90 -18.94 -7.63
N ALA A 518 -29.80 -19.90 -7.70
CA ALA A 518 -29.61 -21.03 -8.59
C ALA A 518 -30.96 -21.46 -9.13
N TRP A 519 -30.98 -21.92 -10.37
CA TRP A 519 -32.23 -22.36 -11.04
C TRP A 519 -31.99 -23.51 -12.02
N GLN A 520 -33.05 -24.21 -12.27
CA GLN A 520 -33.10 -25.36 -13.18
C GLN A 520 -33.99 -25.02 -14.37
N PHE A 521 -33.64 -25.51 -15.52
CA PHE A 521 -34.45 -25.42 -16.73
C PHE A 521 -35.23 -26.72 -16.97
#